data_414214cc204049f83c8f8b5d3edc0269
#
_entry.id   414214cc204049f83c8f8b5d3edc0269
#
_cell.length_a   1.000
_cell.length_b   1.000
_cell.length_c   1.000
_cell.angle_alpha   90.00
_cell.angle_beta   90.00
_cell.angle_gamma   90.00
#
_symmetry.space_group_name_H-M   'P 1'
#
loop_
_entity.id
_entity.type
_entity.pdbx_description
1 polymer ?
#
loop_
_entity_poly.entity_id
_entity_poly.type
_entity_poly.pdbx_seq_one_letter_code
_entity_poly.pdbx_strand_id
1 'polypeptide(L)'
;MKKMLSIALSTAMVLSLAGCGGSNKNASTTDSTTTATEADKPADGSSEAASNPDALEPVTLTLYSPGNENSVPTKTILEYKKLVEEASGGKITLDAHHSGELGNDAEALQSTRMGTIDIIFAGTSGFTEFYDKAKILDLPFIFDSAEQAYEVVNGEIGEKIFADLPSTGLVYLAEGDNGMRQVSTTNRAVHTAADVEGLKLRVPTSQMYLDCWETLGANPVALALNELAIALSNGTAEGQDNATYHLVANATRSEER
;
A
#
# COMPACT_ATOMS: atom_id res chain seq x y z
N MET A 1 -21.77 -43.41 -18.24
CA MET A 1 -21.76 -44.40 -17.15
C MET A 1 -21.27 -43.69 -15.90
N LYS A 2 -22.20 -43.25 -15.02
CA LYS A 2 -22.42 -43.64 -13.62
C LYS A 2 -21.12 -43.54 -12.79
N LYS A 3 -21.01 -42.74 -11.70
CA LYS A 3 -21.87 -42.69 -10.51
C LYS A 3 -21.66 -41.35 -9.76
N MET A 4 -22.76 -40.76 -9.35
CA MET A 4 -22.89 -39.81 -8.23
C MET A 4 -22.56 -40.53 -6.91
N LEU A 5 -21.99 -39.81 -5.95
CA LEU A 5 -22.13 -40.14 -4.54
C LEU A 5 -22.29 -38.85 -3.73
N SER A 6 -23.54 -38.59 -3.34
CA SER A 6 -23.95 -37.63 -2.33
C SER A 6 -23.74 -38.24 -0.96
N ILE A 7 -23.18 -37.48 -0.01
CA ILE A 7 -23.35 -37.80 1.43
C ILE A 7 -23.74 -36.49 2.12
N ALA A 8 -25.00 -36.45 2.56
CA ALA A 8 -25.55 -35.50 3.51
C ALA A 8 -25.48 -36.14 4.92
N LEU A 9 -25.11 -35.36 5.92
CA LEU A 9 -25.41 -35.67 7.34
C LEU A 9 -25.31 -34.34 8.12
N SER A 10 -26.42 -33.76 8.44
CA SER A 10 -27.27 -33.79 9.66
C SER A 10 -26.66 -33.12 10.90
N THR A 11 -27.14 -31.93 11.15
CA THR A 11 -27.76 -31.36 12.36
C THR A 11 -27.43 -31.97 13.74
N ALA A 12 -26.92 -31.16 14.66
CA ALA A 12 -27.29 -31.24 16.06
C ALA A 12 -27.22 -29.84 16.73
N MET A 13 -28.36 -29.37 17.11
CA MET A 13 -28.71 -28.17 17.85
C MET A 13 -28.71 -28.59 19.35
N VAL A 14 -28.01 -27.84 20.20
CA VAL A 14 -28.25 -27.92 21.66
C VAL A 14 -28.36 -26.52 22.19
N LEU A 15 -29.60 -26.14 22.54
CA LEU A 15 -29.95 -25.06 23.45
C LEU A 15 -29.64 -25.45 24.90
N SER A 16 -29.11 -24.55 25.67
CA SER A 16 -29.36 -24.50 27.12
C SER A 16 -29.50 -23.08 27.58
N LEU A 17 -30.72 -22.78 28.02
CA LEU A 17 -31.17 -21.60 28.77
C LEU A 17 -30.90 -21.81 30.27
N ALA A 18 -30.95 -20.69 30.97
CA ALA A 18 -31.26 -20.42 32.38
C ALA A 18 -30.05 -19.82 33.12
N GLY A 19 -30.15 -18.73 33.88
CA GLY A 19 -31.25 -17.93 34.28
C GLY A 19 -30.84 -17.12 35.52
N CYS A 20 -31.57 -16.01 35.78
CA CYS A 20 -31.78 -15.30 37.06
C CYS A 20 -30.56 -14.67 37.73
N GLY A 21 -30.50 -13.45 38.20
CA GLY A 21 -31.54 -12.49 38.61
C GLY A 21 -31.03 -11.77 39.87
N GLY A 22 -31.20 -10.46 40.00
CA GLY A 22 -30.89 -9.77 41.25
C GLY A 22 -30.81 -8.25 41.10
N SER A 23 -31.94 -7.60 41.24
CA SER A 23 -32.08 -6.17 41.47
C SER A 23 -31.47 -5.76 42.82
N ASN A 24 -30.83 -4.62 42.91
CA ASN A 24 -31.06 -3.74 44.06
C ASN A 24 -30.90 -2.27 43.68
N LYS A 25 -31.95 -1.52 43.95
CA LYS A 25 -32.05 -0.05 43.93
C LYS A 25 -31.36 0.50 45.18
N ASN A 26 -30.64 1.60 45.07
CA ASN A 26 -30.83 2.70 45.99
C ASN A 26 -30.34 4.02 45.39
N ALA A 27 -31.25 4.94 45.34
CA ALA A 27 -31.02 6.35 45.08
C ALA A 27 -30.53 7.06 46.34
N SER A 28 -29.62 7.99 46.22
CA SER A 28 -29.58 9.16 47.11
C SER A 28 -28.88 10.34 46.43
N THR A 29 -29.61 11.39 46.31
CA THR A 29 -29.30 12.73 45.89
C THR A 29 -28.43 13.41 46.94
N THR A 30 -27.38 14.13 46.59
CA THR A 30 -27.03 15.42 47.25
C THR A 30 -26.09 16.24 46.36
N ASP A 31 -26.41 17.44 46.32
CA ASP A 31 -26.09 18.70 45.67
C ASP A 31 -24.66 19.24 45.88
N SER A 32 -24.24 20.12 44.96
CA SER A 32 -23.30 21.26 45.06
C SER A 32 -21.78 21.00 45.08
N THR A 33 -21.03 21.45 44.14
CA THR A 33 -20.39 22.76 44.07
C THR A 33 -19.40 22.84 42.90
N THR A 34 -19.57 23.86 42.10
CA THR A 34 -18.71 24.34 41.02
C THR A 34 -17.30 24.62 41.51
N THR A 35 -16.28 24.04 40.85
CA THR A 35 -14.95 24.64 40.79
C THR A 35 -14.38 24.39 39.39
N ALA A 36 -14.24 25.48 38.64
CA ALA A 36 -13.52 25.52 37.39
C ALA A 36 -12.04 25.22 37.69
N THR A 37 -11.53 24.18 37.05
CA THR A 37 -10.09 23.93 36.98
C THR A 37 -9.69 23.91 35.51
N GLU A 38 -8.62 24.63 35.25
CA GLU A 38 -7.96 24.93 34.00
C GLU A 38 -7.93 23.78 32.99
N ALA A 39 -8.07 24.19 31.73
CA ALA A 39 -7.84 23.37 30.56
C ALA A 39 -6.42 22.79 30.60
N ASP A 40 -6.33 21.49 30.76
CA ASP A 40 -5.11 20.73 30.62
C ASP A 40 -4.80 20.62 29.12
N LYS A 41 -3.64 21.16 28.75
CA LYS A 41 -3.02 21.13 27.45
C LYS A 41 -2.86 19.66 27.03
N PRO A 42 -3.20 19.27 25.79
CA PRO A 42 -2.88 17.92 25.33
C PRO A 42 -1.38 17.70 25.44
N ALA A 43 -0.99 16.72 26.21
CA ALA A 43 0.39 16.27 26.27
C ALA A 43 0.81 15.81 24.88
N ASP A 44 1.86 16.44 24.41
CA ASP A 44 2.67 16.02 23.28
C ASP A 44 3.15 14.58 23.55
N GLY A 45 2.40 13.64 22.99
CA GLY A 45 2.69 12.21 23.09
C GLY A 45 3.76 11.79 22.09
N SER A 46 4.93 12.42 22.15
CA SER A 46 6.13 11.78 21.61
C SER A 46 6.40 10.54 22.45
N SER A 47 5.92 9.41 21.96
CA SER A 47 6.23 8.08 22.48
C SER A 47 7.74 7.87 22.38
N GLU A 48 8.48 8.27 23.39
CA GLU A 48 9.76 7.69 23.76
C GLU A 48 9.53 6.25 24.28
N ALA A 49 8.98 5.39 23.44
CA ALA A 49 9.26 3.99 23.55
C ALA A 49 10.59 3.75 22.79
N ALA A 50 11.68 4.27 23.31
CA ALA A 50 12.98 3.67 23.09
C ALA A 50 12.89 2.27 23.68
N SER A 51 12.40 1.33 22.88
CA SER A 51 12.36 -0.08 23.18
C SER A 51 13.80 -0.47 23.46
N ASN A 52 14.06 -0.90 24.69
CA ASN A 52 15.36 -1.45 25.05
C ASN A 52 15.66 -2.62 24.09
N PRO A 53 16.63 -2.53 23.16
CA PRO A 53 16.92 -3.59 22.20
C PRO A 53 17.19 -4.94 22.87
N ASP A 54 17.69 -4.92 24.11
CA ASP A 54 17.98 -6.13 24.90
C ASP A 54 16.70 -6.91 25.28
N ALA A 55 15.54 -6.27 25.26
CA ALA A 55 14.27 -6.91 25.56
C ALA A 55 13.62 -7.58 24.35
N LEU A 56 14.16 -7.40 23.14
CA LEU A 56 13.64 -8.02 21.92
C LEU A 56 14.08 -9.48 21.81
N GLU A 57 13.17 -10.37 21.52
CA GLU A 57 13.49 -11.73 21.08
C GLU A 57 13.97 -11.71 19.62
N PRO A 58 14.98 -12.52 19.26
CA PRO A 58 15.46 -12.61 17.90
C PRO A 58 14.35 -13.03 16.92
N VAL A 59 14.17 -12.28 15.84
CA VAL A 59 13.19 -12.58 14.79
C VAL A 59 13.77 -12.26 13.41
N THR A 60 13.41 -13.07 12.42
CA THR A 60 13.66 -12.80 11.01
C THR A 60 12.34 -12.51 10.32
N LEU A 61 12.25 -11.36 9.65
CA LEU A 61 11.08 -10.93 8.92
C LEU A 61 11.39 -10.85 7.42
N THR A 62 10.46 -11.29 6.59
CA THR A 62 10.54 -11.17 5.13
C THR A 62 10.18 -9.75 4.73
N LEU A 63 11.10 -9.07 4.05
CA LEU A 63 10.95 -7.71 3.53
C LEU A 63 10.96 -7.75 2.00
N TYR A 64 9.98 -7.13 1.34
CA TYR A 64 9.86 -7.22 -0.10
C TYR A 64 9.55 -5.90 -0.80
N SER A 65 10.14 -5.72 -1.99
CA SER A 65 9.75 -4.70 -2.98
C SER A 65 9.75 -5.31 -4.39
N PRO A 66 8.67 -5.15 -5.19
CA PRO A 66 8.62 -5.70 -6.55
C PRO A 66 9.61 -5.11 -7.54
N GLY A 67 10.16 -3.92 -7.25
CA GLY A 67 11.11 -3.23 -8.11
C GLY A 67 12.41 -4.00 -8.34
N ASN A 68 13.10 -3.72 -9.45
CA ASN A 68 14.43 -4.30 -9.69
C ASN A 68 15.48 -3.71 -8.70
N GLU A 69 16.66 -4.31 -8.65
CA GLU A 69 17.74 -3.95 -7.71
C GLU A 69 18.17 -2.47 -7.79
N ASN A 70 18.03 -1.84 -8.97
CA ASN A 70 18.42 -0.45 -9.21
C ASN A 70 17.30 0.55 -8.90
N SER A 71 16.09 0.09 -8.67
CA SER A 71 14.94 0.94 -8.39
C SER A 71 15.06 1.66 -7.04
N VAL A 72 14.45 2.84 -6.93
CA VAL A 72 14.42 3.59 -5.68
C VAL A 72 13.73 2.78 -4.57
N PRO A 73 12.57 2.16 -4.79
CA PRO A 73 11.94 1.31 -3.77
C PRO A 73 12.85 0.23 -3.21
N THR A 74 13.59 -0.49 -4.09
CA THR A 74 14.51 -1.54 -3.64
C THR A 74 15.68 -0.98 -2.83
N LYS A 75 16.28 0.12 -3.26
CA LYS A 75 17.33 0.79 -2.48
C LYS A 75 16.80 1.26 -1.12
N THR A 76 15.56 1.75 -1.08
CA THR A 76 14.91 2.15 0.17
C THR A 76 14.75 0.98 1.13
N ILE A 77 14.26 -0.18 0.67
CA ILE A 77 14.12 -1.33 1.57
C ILE A 77 15.47 -1.90 2.04
N LEU A 78 16.52 -1.80 1.23
CA LEU A 78 17.85 -2.25 1.63
C LEU A 78 18.47 -1.33 2.70
N GLU A 79 18.26 -0.02 2.60
CA GLU A 79 18.67 0.92 3.65
C GLU A 79 17.82 0.76 4.91
N TYR A 80 16.49 0.58 4.76
CA TYR A 80 15.60 0.27 5.87
C TYR A 80 16.05 -0.99 6.62
N LYS A 81 16.39 -2.07 5.89
CA LYS A 81 16.96 -3.29 6.47
C LYS A 81 18.16 -2.97 7.36
N LYS A 82 19.14 -2.25 6.83
CA LYS A 82 20.35 -1.88 7.55
C LYS A 82 20.02 -1.10 8.83
N LEU A 83 19.17 -0.08 8.74
CA LEU A 83 18.78 0.75 9.88
C LEU A 83 18.06 -0.06 10.97
N VAL A 84 17.15 -0.96 10.61
CA VAL A 84 16.43 -1.82 11.56
C VAL A 84 17.37 -2.81 12.23
N GLU A 85 18.25 -3.46 11.47
CA GLU A 85 19.22 -4.42 12.02
C GLU A 85 20.21 -3.73 12.97
N GLU A 86 20.68 -2.54 12.63
CA GLU A 86 21.55 -1.72 13.50
C GLU A 86 20.81 -1.25 14.77
N ALA A 87 19.60 -0.70 14.63
CA ALA A 87 18.82 -0.18 15.75
C ALA A 87 18.39 -1.27 16.72
N SER A 88 18.11 -2.48 16.23
CA SER A 88 17.75 -3.63 17.06
C SER A 88 18.93 -4.40 17.67
N GLY A 89 20.18 -3.96 17.38
CA GLY A 89 21.37 -4.71 17.77
C GLY A 89 21.44 -6.10 17.15
N GLY A 90 20.86 -6.31 15.96
CA GLY A 90 20.79 -7.58 15.25
C GLY A 90 19.69 -8.52 15.76
N LYS A 91 18.80 -8.06 16.65
CA LYS A 91 17.66 -8.86 17.13
C LYS A 91 16.58 -9.02 16.08
N ILE A 92 16.37 -7.99 15.25
CA ILE A 92 15.50 -8.05 14.09
C ILE A 92 16.38 -8.19 12.85
N THR A 93 16.24 -9.29 12.12
CA THR A 93 16.90 -9.52 10.84
C THR A 93 15.87 -9.43 9.74
N LEU A 94 16.16 -8.70 8.65
CA LEU A 94 15.27 -8.57 7.51
C LEU A 94 15.81 -9.38 6.33
N ASP A 95 15.05 -10.40 5.87
CA ASP A 95 15.33 -11.13 4.65
C ASP A 95 14.69 -10.38 3.48
N ALA A 96 15.54 -9.65 2.74
CA ALA A 96 15.09 -8.70 1.73
C ALA A 96 15.06 -9.34 0.33
N HIS A 97 13.89 -9.29 -0.30
CA HIS A 97 13.62 -9.78 -1.64
C HIS A 97 13.19 -8.65 -2.57
N HIS A 98 13.48 -8.78 -3.88
CA HIS A 98 13.15 -7.76 -4.88
C HIS A 98 12.94 -8.39 -6.28
N SER A 99 12.86 -7.56 -7.31
CA SER A 99 12.86 -7.99 -8.73
C SER A 99 11.76 -8.97 -9.11
N GLY A 100 10.61 -8.91 -8.44
CA GLY A 100 9.48 -9.79 -8.75
C GLY A 100 9.59 -11.20 -8.18
N GLU A 101 10.58 -11.50 -7.32
CA GLU A 101 10.82 -12.83 -6.74
C GLU A 101 9.60 -13.38 -5.97
N LEU A 102 8.88 -12.52 -5.28
CA LEU A 102 7.68 -12.88 -4.49
C LEU A 102 6.37 -12.38 -5.13
N GLY A 103 6.39 -12.11 -6.43
CA GLY A 103 5.25 -11.68 -7.22
C GLY A 103 5.23 -10.18 -7.55
N ASN A 104 4.18 -9.74 -8.24
CA ASN A 104 3.91 -8.33 -8.51
C ASN A 104 3.30 -7.63 -7.28
N ASP A 105 3.05 -6.30 -7.38
CA ASP A 105 2.49 -5.52 -6.26
C ASP A 105 1.22 -6.13 -5.66
N ALA A 106 0.25 -6.52 -6.47
CA ALA A 106 -1.03 -7.07 -5.99
C ALA A 106 -0.86 -8.45 -5.34
N GLU A 107 -0.07 -9.34 -5.94
CA GLU A 107 0.22 -10.68 -5.41
C GLU A 107 1.00 -10.60 -4.08
N ALA A 108 1.99 -9.72 -4.01
CA ALA A 108 2.80 -9.54 -2.82
C ALA A 108 2.00 -8.89 -1.68
N LEU A 109 1.15 -7.91 -1.97
CA LEU A 109 0.23 -7.34 -0.98
C LEU A 109 -0.75 -8.38 -0.44
N GLN A 110 -1.28 -9.25 -1.30
CA GLN A 110 -2.11 -10.36 -0.85
C GLN A 110 -1.32 -11.34 0.04
N SER A 111 -0.07 -11.63 -0.31
CA SER A 111 0.83 -12.48 0.50
C SER A 111 1.14 -11.85 1.86
N THR A 112 1.30 -10.51 1.90
CA THR A 112 1.48 -9.78 3.16
C THR A 112 0.24 -9.84 4.04
N ARG A 113 -0.95 -9.67 3.46
CA ARG A 113 -2.22 -9.84 4.19
C ARG A 113 -2.41 -11.24 4.77
N MET A 114 -1.85 -12.26 4.12
CA MET A 114 -1.89 -13.65 4.59
C MET A 114 -0.75 -13.99 5.56
N GLY A 115 0.19 -13.06 5.79
CA GLY A 115 1.33 -13.26 6.68
C GLY A 115 2.46 -14.10 6.10
N THR A 116 2.53 -14.25 4.77
CA THR A 116 3.66 -14.93 4.10
C THR A 116 4.82 -13.97 3.83
N ILE A 117 4.52 -12.69 3.66
CA ILE A 117 5.48 -11.58 3.62
C ILE A 117 5.16 -10.71 4.84
N ASP A 118 6.16 -10.33 5.62
CA ASP A 118 5.96 -9.55 6.84
C ASP A 118 5.90 -8.04 6.56
N ILE A 119 6.77 -7.54 5.68
CA ILE A 119 6.87 -6.13 5.32
C ILE A 119 6.97 -5.98 3.81
N ILE A 120 6.15 -5.09 3.24
CA ILE A 120 6.18 -4.78 1.82
C ILE A 120 6.31 -3.28 1.58
N PHE A 121 7.12 -2.91 0.60
CA PHE A 121 7.15 -1.58 0.00
C PHE A 121 6.58 -1.67 -1.42
N ALA A 122 5.32 -1.26 -1.59
CA ALA A 122 4.59 -1.38 -2.85
C ALA A 122 3.94 -0.04 -3.23
N GLY A 123 3.64 0.12 -4.52
CA GLY A 123 2.90 1.29 -5.01
C GLY A 123 1.45 1.30 -4.53
N THR A 124 0.89 2.51 -4.35
CA THR A 124 -0.51 2.71 -3.93
C THR A 124 -1.51 1.99 -4.84
N SER A 125 -1.23 1.91 -6.14
CA SER A 125 -2.07 1.20 -7.11
C SER A 125 -2.33 -0.28 -6.75
N GLY A 126 -1.41 -0.95 -6.07
CA GLY A 126 -1.62 -2.31 -5.57
C GLY A 126 -2.66 -2.42 -4.47
N PHE A 127 -2.86 -1.35 -3.68
CA PHE A 127 -3.84 -1.32 -2.59
C PHE A 127 -5.27 -1.09 -3.07
N THR A 128 -5.46 -0.48 -4.22
CA THR A 128 -6.77 -0.02 -4.70
C THR A 128 -7.76 -1.15 -4.98
N GLU A 129 -7.27 -2.37 -5.11
CA GLU A 129 -8.10 -3.57 -5.31
C GLU A 129 -8.89 -3.97 -4.04
N PHE A 130 -8.38 -3.66 -2.86
CA PHE A 130 -8.98 -4.08 -1.59
C PHE A 130 -9.10 -2.97 -0.54
N TYR A 131 -8.57 -1.78 -0.83
CA TYR A 131 -8.64 -0.64 0.08
C TYR A 131 -9.00 0.65 -0.67
N ASP A 132 -10.29 0.89 -0.80
CA ASP A 132 -10.83 1.99 -1.61
C ASP A 132 -10.32 3.38 -1.22
N LYS A 133 -10.04 3.61 0.07
CA LYS A 133 -9.53 4.91 0.54
C LYS A 133 -8.17 5.26 -0.08
N ALA A 134 -7.34 4.29 -0.43
CA ALA A 134 -6.06 4.53 -1.07
C ALA A 134 -6.19 5.12 -2.49
N LYS A 135 -7.34 4.93 -3.16
CA LYS A 135 -7.60 5.46 -4.50
C LYS A 135 -7.45 6.98 -4.59
N ILE A 136 -7.72 7.69 -3.49
CA ILE A 136 -7.59 9.15 -3.46
C ILE A 136 -6.15 9.61 -3.72
N LEU A 137 -5.16 8.81 -3.32
CA LEU A 137 -3.73 9.15 -3.49
C LEU A 137 -3.26 9.00 -4.93
N ASP A 138 -3.99 8.24 -5.74
CA ASP A 138 -3.68 7.98 -7.14
C ASP A 138 -4.51 8.86 -8.10
N LEU A 139 -5.37 9.76 -7.58
CA LEU A 139 -6.15 10.65 -8.43
C LEU A 139 -5.22 11.59 -9.20
N PRO A 140 -5.45 11.77 -10.52
CA PRO A 140 -4.61 12.64 -11.33
C PRO A 140 -4.74 14.09 -10.87
N PHE A 141 -3.60 14.80 -10.85
CA PHE A 141 -3.52 16.23 -10.55
C PHE A 141 -4.01 16.65 -9.15
N ILE A 142 -4.10 15.71 -8.19
CA ILE A 142 -4.55 16.03 -6.83
C ILE A 142 -3.46 16.74 -6.01
N PHE A 143 -2.19 16.52 -6.35
CA PHE A 143 -1.04 17.16 -5.73
C PHE A 143 -0.27 18.01 -6.72
N ASP A 144 0.10 19.23 -6.31
CA ASP A 144 0.92 20.15 -7.10
C ASP A 144 2.42 19.81 -7.03
N SER A 145 2.85 19.16 -5.95
CA SER A 145 4.25 18.75 -5.73
C SER A 145 4.37 17.52 -4.84
N ALA A 146 5.56 16.91 -4.84
CA ALA A 146 5.89 15.80 -3.95
C ALA A 146 5.87 16.22 -2.48
N GLU A 147 6.31 17.43 -2.16
CA GLU A 147 6.30 17.99 -0.82
C GLU A 147 4.87 18.11 -0.28
N GLN A 148 3.94 18.62 -1.10
CA GLN A 148 2.53 18.70 -0.72
C GLN A 148 1.93 17.29 -0.49
N ALA A 149 2.25 16.32 -1.36
CA ALA A 149 1.81 14.94 -1.17
C ALA A 149 2.32 14.37 0.16
N TYR A 150 3.60 14.59 0.46
CA TYR A 150 4.22 14.16 1.71
C TYR A 150 3.55 14.77 2.94
N GLU A 151 3.30 16.08 2.95
CA GLU A 151 2.63 16.79 4.05
C GLU A 151 1.19 16.26 4.26
N VAL A 152 0.45 16.01 3.18
CA VAL A 152 -0.93 15.52 3.26
C VAL A 152 -0.98 14.09 3.79
N VAL A 153 -0.10 13.21 3.32
CA VAL A 153 -0.13 11.79 3.70
C VAL A 153 0.43 11.57 5.09
N ASN A 154 1.40 12.36 5.54
CA ASN A 154 1.92 12.32 6.92
C ASN A 154 1.12 13.20 7.91
N GLY A 155 0.07 13.87 7.45
CA GLY A 155 -0.81 14.69 8.28
C GLY A 155 -2.14 14.01 8.61
N GLU A 156 -3.06 14.81 9.14
CA GLU A 156 -4.40 14.36 9.58
C GLU A 156 -5.21 13.64 8.47
N ILE A 157 -4.98 14.01 7.19
CA ILE A 157 -5.66 13.37 6.05
C ILE A 157 -5.15 11.95 5.87
N GLY A 158 -3.84 11.74 5.89
CA GLY A 158 -3.24 10.40 5.81
C GLY A 158 -3.65 9.50 6.97
N GLU A 159 -3.66 10.03 8.20
CA GLU A 159 -4.18 9.30 9.37
C GLU A 159 -5.61 8.80 9.13
N LYS A 160 -6.50 9.63 8.57
CA LYS A 160 -7.87 9.25 8.22
C LYS A 160 -7.94 8.24 7.09
N ILE A 161 -7.05 8.37 6.08
CA ILE A 161 -6.97 7.42 4.98
C ILE A 161 -6.62 6.04 5.52
N PHE A 162 -5.58 5.93 6.35
CA PHE A 162 -5.05 4.64 6.80
C PHE A 162 -5.66 4.10 8.10
N ALA A 163 -6.57 4.85 8.76
CA ALA A 163 -7.18 4.46 10.04
C ALA A 163 -7.78 3.05 10.04
N ASP A 164 -8.43 2.64 8.95
CA ASP A 164 -9.11 1.35 8.86
C ASP A 164 -8.24 0.26 8.19
N LEU A 165 -7.02 0.59 7.77
CA LEU A 165 -6.12 -0.34 7.08
C LEU A 165 -5.89 -1.64 7.89
N PRO A 166 -5.78 -1.61 9.23
CA PRO A 166 -5.64 -2.82 10.03
C PRO A 166 -6.78 -3.83 9.84
N SER A 167 -7.98 -3.38 9.47
CA SER A 167 -9.10 -4.30 9.16
C SER A 167 -8.87 -5.17 7.93
N THR A 168 -7.92 -4.80 7.08
CA THR A 168 -7.51 -5.57 5.89
C THR A 168 -6.40 -6.58 6.16
N GLY A 169 -5.85 -6.60 7.37
CA GLY A 169 -4.68 -7.39 7.75
C GLY A 169 -3.33 -6.71 7.53
N LEU A 170 -3.33 -5.41 7.21
CA LEU A 170 -2.12 -4.61 6.99
C LEU A 170 -2.02 -3.48 8.01
N VAL A 171 -0.81 -3.10 8.36
CA VAL A 171 -0.50 -1.92 9.18
C VAL A 171 0.36 -0.97 8.37
N TYR A 172 -0.03 0.30 8.34
CA TYR A 172 0.77 1.36 7.73
C TYR A 172 1.99 1.67 8.63
N LEU A 173 3.18 1.64 8.06
CA LEU A 173 4.42 1.96 8.76
C LEU A 173 4.96 3.33 8.35
N ALA A 174 5.10 3.54 7.06
CA ALA A 174 5.63 4.77 6.49
C ALA A 174 5.33 4.82 4.99
N GLU A 175 5.56 5.98 4.39
CA GLU A 175 5.53 6.17 2.96
C GLU A 175 6.86 6.64 2.40
N GLY A 176 7.01 6.48 1.08
CA GLY A 176 8.09 7.06 0.31
C GLY A 176 7.53 7.71 -0.96
N ASP A 177 8.15 8.80 -1.41
CA ASP A 177 7.79 9.43 -2.66
C ASP A 177 8.15 8.53 -3.85
N ASN A 178 7.15 8.20 -4.66
CA ASN A 178 7.32 7.46 -5.91
C ASN A 178 7.64 8.41 -7.10
N GLY A 179 7.69 9.70 -6.86
CA GLY A 179 7.89 10.75 -7.87
C GLY A 179 6.65 11.06 -8.70
N MET A 180 6.68 12.24 -9.32
CA MET A 180 5.62 12.68 -10.23
C MET A 180 5.60 11.81 -11.47
N ARG A 181 4.40 11.39 -11.87
CA ARG A 181 4.20 10.52 -13.02
C ARG A 181 4.33 11.29 -14.33
N GLN A 182 4.91 10.65 -15.33
CA GLN A 182 5.15 11.21 -16.65
C GLN A 182 4.74 10.19 -17.72
N VAL A 183 4.31 10.69 -18.86
CA VAL A 183 4.11 9.88 -20.05
C VAL A 183 5.41 9.79 -20.83
N SER A 184 5.81 8.56 -21.18
CA SER A 184 6.88 8.33 -22.13
C SER A 184 6.40 7.37 -23.24
N THR A 185 6.84 7.57 -24.45
CA THR A 185 6.40 6.84 -25.63
C THR A 185 7.59 6.39 -26.48
N THR A 186 7.38 5.33 -27.27
CA THR A 186 8.42 4.76 -28.13
C THR A 186 8.47 5.40 -29.52
N ASN A 187 7.38 5.98 -30.01
CA ASN A 187 7.21 6.30 -31.42
C ASN A 187 6.63 7.70 -31.72
N ARG A 188 6.15 8.45 -30.72
CA ARG A 188 5.62 9.81 -30.91
C ARG A 188 5.81 10.68 -29.67
N ALA A 189 5.95 11.97 -29.86
CA ALA A 189 5.95 12.94 -28.77
C ALA A 189 4.51 13.21 -28.27
N VAL A 190 4.35 13.45 -26.97
CA VAL A 190 3.09 13.87 -26.33
C VAL A 190 3.31 15.24 -25.74
N HIS A 191 2.61 16.25 -26.26
CA HIS A 191 2.66 17.63 -25.81
C HIS A 191 1.31 18.13 -25.26
N THR A 192 0.23 17.52 -25.71
CA THR A 192 -1.15 17.87 -25.32
C THR A 192 -1.97 16.60 -25.07
N ALA A 193 -3.11 16.77 -24.41
CA ALA A 193 -4.05 15.67 -24.19
C ALA A 193 -4.53 15.03 -25.51
N ALA A 194 -4.63 15.79 -26.60
CA ALA A 194 -5.02 15.23 -27.90
C ALA A 194 -3.97 14.27 -28.47
N ASP A 195 -2.71 14.38 -28.09
CA ASP A 195 -1.64 13.53 -28.61
C ASP A 195 -1.71 12.09 -28.06
N VAL A 196 -2.48 11.86 -27.00
CA VAL A 196 -2.66 10.52 -26.43
C VAL A 196 -3.81 9.74 -27.07
N GLU A 197 -4.60 10.36 -27.95
CA GLU A 197 -5.72 9.69 -28.60
C GLU A 197 -5.26 8.42 -29.32
N GLY A 198 -5.91 7.30 -29.00
CA GLY A 198 -5.62 5.98 -29.55
C GLY A 198 -4.26 5.39 -29.13
N LEU A 199 -3.48 6.03 -28.28
CA LEU A 199 -2.18 5.54 -27.80
C LEU A 199 -2.37 4.30 -26.94
N LYS A 200 -1.69 3.19 -27.28
CA LYS A 200 -1.61 2.02 -26.41
C LYS A 200 -0.67 2.33 -25.24
N LEU A 201 -1.23 2.85 -24.18
CA LEU A 201 -0.49 3.31 -23.02
C LEU A 201 -0.50 2.27 -21.90
N ARG A 202 0.68 1.74 -21.53
CA ARG A 202 0.75 0.91 -20.33
C ARG A 202 0.46 1.76 -19.09
N VAL A 203 -0.41 1.25 -18.23
CA VAL A 203 -0.71 1.82 -16.92
C VAL A 203 -0.52 0.76 -15.84
N PRO A 204 -0.38 1.13 -14.54
CA PRO A 204 -0.45 0.18 -13.44
C PRO A 204 -1.75 -0.62 -13.44
N THR A 205 -1.74 -1.79 -12.78
CA THR A 205 -2.92 -2.68 -12.67
C THR A 205 -3.95 -2.10 -11.70
N SER A 206 -4.59 -1.00 -12.08
CA SER A 206 -5.63 -0.33 -11.30
C SER A 206 -6.69 0.23 -12.24
N GLN A 207 -7.96 -0.02 -11.92
CA GLN A 207 -9.10 0.45 -12.71
C GLN A 207 -9.11 1.96 -12.85
N MET A 208 -8.71 2.70 -11.83
CA MET A 208 -8.67 4.15 -11.87
C MET A 208 -7.71 4.70 -12.93
N TYR A 209 -6.55 4.06 -13.12
CA TYR A 209 -5.63 4.45 -14.20
C TYR A 209 -6.21 4.14 -15.57
N LEU A 210 -6.92 3.02 -15.73
CA LEU A 210 -7.62 2.70 -16.97
C LEU A 210 -8.66 3.79 -17.29
N ASP A 211 -9.56 4.07 -16.36
CA ASP A 211 -10.65 5.04 -16.53
C ASP A 211 -10.12 6.46 -16.84
N CYS A 212 -9.03 6.85 -16.17
CA CYS A 212 -8.38 8.14 -16.38
C CYS A 212 -7.88 8.28 -17.84
N TRP A 213 -7.10 7.32 -18.32
CA TRP A 213 -6.51 7.40 -19.64
C TRP A 213 -7.51 7.14 -20.77
N GLU A 214 -8.51 6.28 -20.55
CA GLU A 214 -9.64 6.13 -21.47
C GLU A 214 -10.42 7.44 -21.63
N THR A 215 -10.65 8.18 -20.54
CA THR A 215 -11.32 9.48 -20.58
C THR A 215 -10.54 10.51 -21.42
N LEU A 216 -9.22 10.40 -21.46
CA LEU A 216 -8.35 11.23 -22.30
C LEU A 216 -8.23 10.73 -23.74
N GLY A 217 -8.89 9.61 -24.10
CA GLY A 217 -8.92 9.04 -25.45
C GLY A 217 -7.79 8.07 -25.76
N ALA A 218 -6.96 7.71 -24.80
CA ALA A 218 -5.96 6.67 -24.97
C ALA A 218 -6.61 5.27 -24.98
N ASN A 219 -5.83 4.27 -25.39
CA ASN A 219 -6.14 2.85 -25.24
C ASN A 219 -5.24 2.26 -24.14
N PRO A 220 -5.56 2.43 -22.84
CA PRO A 220 -4.69 1.98 -21.79
C PRO A 220 -4.66 0.46 -21.68
N VAL A 221 -3.49 -0.07 -21.31
CA VAL A 221 -3.24 -1.50 -21.10
C VAL A 221 -2.69 -1.66 -19.68
N ALA A 222 -3.47 -2.26 -18.78
CA ALA A 222 -3.05 -2.52 -17.41
C ALA A 222 -2.07 -3.68 -17.37
N LEU A 223 -0.81 -3.41 -16.99
CA LEU A 223 0.26 -4.41 -16.89
C LEU A 223 1.10 -4.15 -15.65
N ALA A 224 1.55 -5.22 -15.00
CA ALA A 224 2.49 -5.13 -13.91
C ALA A 224 3.83 -4.49 -14.35
N LEU A 225 4.57 -3.92 -13.40
CA LEU A 225 5.81 -3.20 -13.72
C LEU A 225 6.88 -4.10 -14.36
N ASN A 226 6.97 -5.35 -13.92
CA ASN A 226 7.90 -6.35 -14.45
C ASN A 226 7.57 -6.81 -15.89
N GLU A 227 6.35 -6.59 -16.38
CA GLU A 227 5.93 -6.90 -17.75
C GLU A 227 6.20 -5.75 -18.73
N LEU A 228 6.45 -4.54 -18.21
CA LEU A 228 6.55 -3.31 -18.99
C LEU A 228 7.58 -3.37 -20.11
N ALA A 229 8.80 -3.82 -19.83
CA ALA A 229 9.89 -3.84 -20.82
C ALA A 229 9.54 -4.73 -22.01
N ILE A 230 8.93 -5.88 -21.76
CA ILE A 230 8.48 -6.81 -22.80
C ILE A 230 7.34 -6.19 -23.61
N ALA A 231 6.36 -5.54 -22.93
CA ALA A 231 5.23 -4.93 -23.61
C ALA A 231 5.64 -3.78 -24.53
N LEU A 232 6.61 -2.97 -24.14
CA LEU A 232 7.17 -1.92 -25.00
C LEU A 232 7.96 -2.49 -26.17
N SER A 233 8.75 -3.55 -25.95
CA SER A 233 9.60 -4.13 -26.99
C SER A 233 8.81 -4.87 -28.09
N ASN A 234 7.69 -5.49 -27.73
CA ASN A 234 6.84 -6.24 -28.67
C ASN A 234 5.65 -5.45 -29.24
N GLY A 235 5.49 -4.16 -28.82
CA GLY A 235 4.42 -3.29 -29.30
C GLY A 235 3.05 -3.56 -28.67
N THR A 236 2.97 -4.33 -27.60
CA THR A 236 1.75 -4.46 -26.77
C THR A 236 1.39 -3.10 -26.15
N ALA A 237 2.40 -2.33 -25.74
CA ALA A 237 2.28 -0.93 -25.37
C ALA A 237 3.21 -0.06 -26.24
N GLU A 238 2.78 1.15 -26.56
CA GLU A 238 3.52 2.15 -27.33
C GLU A 238 4.08 3.26 -26.42
N GLY A 239 3.71 3.22 -25.14
CA GLY A 239 4.15 4.15 -24.12
C GLY A 239 3.77 3.66 -22.74
N GLN A 240 4.14 4.43 -21.74
CA GLN A 240 3.82 4.17 -20.33
C GLN A 240 3.51 5.45 -19.58
N ASP A 241 2.68 5.33 -18.58
CA ASP A 241 2.51 6.28 -17.49
C ASP A 241 3.31 5.77 -16.29
N ASN A 242 4.34 6.50 -15.86
CA ASN A 242 5.20 6.08 -14.76
C ASN A 242 6.00 7.24 -14.17
N ALA A 243 6.52 7.07 -12.96
CA ALA A 243 7.45 8.02 -12.36
C ALA A 243 8.78 8.06 -13.12
N THR A 244 9.39 9.23 -13.19
CA THR A 244 10.60 9.46 -14.01
C THR A 244 11.76 8.52 -13.64
N TYR A 245 11.95 8.21 -12.38
CA TYR A 245 13.05 7.34 -11.95
C TYR A 245 12.87 5.90 -12.45
N HIS A 246 11.65 5.42 -12.67
CA HIS A 246 11.41 4.11 -13.26
C HIS A 246 11.90 4.02 -14.72
N LEU A 247 11.86 5.14 -15.46
CA LEU A 247 12.38 5.20 -16.82
C LEU A 247 13.88 4.91 -16.85
N VAL A 248 14.61 5.40 -15.85
CA VAL A 248 16.06 5.20 -15.74
C VAL A 248 16.39 3.82 -15.19
N ALA A 249 15.73 3.43 -14.09
CA ALA A 249 16.05 2.19 -13.38
C ALA A 249 15.70 0.93 -14.19
N ASN A 250 14.65 0.97 -15.01
CA ASN A 250 14.21 -0.18 -15.80
C ASN A 250 14.80 -0.21 -17.23
N ALA A 251 15.72 0.68 -17.56
CA ALA A 251 16.30 0.82 -18.89
C ALA A 251 15.21 0.92 -20.00
N THR A 252 14.05 1.47 -19.66
CA THR A 252 12.92 1.63 -20.59
C THR A 252 13.08 2.85 -21.50
N ARG A 253 14.12 3.66 -21.23
CA ARG A 253 14.55 4.71 -22.13
C ARG A 253 15.33 4.06 -23.28
N SER A 254 14.85 4.24 -24.51
CA SER A 254 15.68 3.91 -25.66
C SER A 254 16.94 4.78 -25.58
N GLU A 255 18.12 4.17 -25.65
CA GLU A 255 19.32 4.93 -25.90
C GLU A 255 19.10 5.71 -27.20
N GLU A 256 19.18 7.03 -27.11
CA GLU A 256 19.25 7.87 -28.29
C GLU A 256 20.51 7.44 -29.08
N ARG A 257 20.29 6.78 -30.21
CA ARG A 257 21.32 6.49 -31.17
C ARG A 257 21.48 7.68 -32.11
#